data_1aa2cbfcdf6936af286e853329fff7b1
#
_entry.id   1aa2cbfcdf6936af286e853329fff7b1
#
_cell.length_a   1.000
_cell.length_b   1.000
_cell.length_c   1.000
_cell.angle_alpha   90.00
_cell.angle_beta   90.00
_cell.angle_gamma   90.00
#
_symmetry.space_group_name_H-M   'P 1'
#
loop_
_entity.id
_entity.type
_entity.pdbx_description
1 polymer ?
#
loop_
_entity_poly.entity_id
_entity_poly.type
_entity_poly.pdbx_seq_one_letter_code
_entity_poly.pdbx_strand_id
1 'polypeptide(L)'
;MEYLMDNNLGYSQEVRLRDIAQWENELVEVFRSRKDYKYMFLMQQMAVYALVSDGHINEALEKANVMLKQATQMKYDIGIAIAHYAIGDTYLNANMNNEAIEEYEIAMQKLHKVSDSEKLQEKVLIQLIPTLIRMGRMDEAKAHLDQMEQMNDYQHSRFIENIFQAYYYLHNNDMDKVRKYIQEAEEWYEYYPFYFHSSILKYIQAEYAKRIGDDELAIKLYNELTINTSSANVYNRYLKMKNSLAQLYTKQNRPREACAIFQDINIARDSINARNYSTQINLLRTIYQVDRLEMDNQSERSR
;
A
#
# COMPACT_ATOMS: atom_id res chain seq x y z
N MET A 1 -19.22 12.13 4.80
CA MET A 1 -17.81 12.51 4.46
C MET A 1 -16.80 11.75 5.32
N GLU A 2 -16.92 11.71 6.64
CA GLU A 2 -16.08 10.85 7.50
C GLU A 2 -16.05 9.39 7.03
N TYR A 3 -17.20 8.80 6.72
CA TYR A 3 -17.31 7.44 6.22
C TYR A 3 -16.53 7.20 4.90
N LEU A 4 -16.42 8.21 4.05
CA LEU A 4 -15.67 8.14 2.78
C LEU A 4 -14.16 8.29 2.98
N MET A 5 -13.73 8.99 4.04
CA MET A 5 -12.33 9.23 4.37
C MET A 5 -11.75 8.16 5.31
N ASP A 6 -12.60 7.59 6.17
CA ASP A 6 -12.20 6.56 7.12
C ASP A 6 -12.13 5.16 6.52
N ASN A 7 -12.89 4.90 5.47
CA ASN A 7 -12.82 3.65 4.72
C ASN A 7 -12.11 3.93 3.41
N ASN A 8 -11.01 3.21 3.13
CA ASN A 8 -10.52 3.01 1.76
C ASN A 8 -11.59 2.20 1.02
N LEU A 9 -12.77 2.80 0.82
CA LEU A 9 -13.82 2.18 0.05
C LEU A 9 -13.24 1.85 -1.31
N GLY A 10 -13.22 0.56 -1.62
CA GLY A 10 -12.98 0.06 -2.96
C GLY A 10 -13.97 0.73 -3.90
N TYR A 11 -13.61 1.90 -4.34
CA TYR A 11 -14.36 2.62 -5.34
C TYR A 11 -14.35 1.77 -6.60
N SER A 12 -15.50 1.61 -7.22
CA SER A 12 -15.56 1.25 -8.62
C SER A 12 -14.70 2.28 -9.36
N GLN A 13 -13.59 1.80 -9.92
CA GLN A 13 -12.38 2.59 -10.19
C GLN A 13 -12.54 3.73 -11.22
N GLU A 14 -13.57 3.72 -12.05
CA GLU A 14 -13.60 4.59 -13.21
C GLU A 14 -14.20 5.98 -12.98
N VAL A 15 -15.06 6.17 -11.99
CA VAL A 15 -15.85 7.40 -11.87
C VAL A 15 -15.18 8.46 -11.00
N ARG A 16 -14.13 8.16 -10.24
CA ARG A 16 -13.85 8.92 -9.01
C ARG A 16 -12.48 9.56 -8.86
N LEU A 17 -11.47 9.09 -9.56
CA LEU A 17 -10.17 9.76 -9.52
C LEU A 17 -10.19 11.12 -10.22
N ARG A 18 -10.92 11.23 -11.34
CA ARG A 18 -11.15 12.52 -12.00
C ARG A 18 -11.98 13.47 -11.15
N ASP A 19 -12.99 12.93 -10.47
CA ASP A 19 -13.87 13.72 -9.60
C ASP A 19 -13.11 14.21 -8.36
N ILE A 20 -12.23 13.39 -7.77
CA ILE A 20 -11.38 13.79 -6.64
C ILE A 20 -10.47 14.96 -7.04
N ALA A 21 -9.84 14.92 -8.19
CA ALA A 21 -8.99 16.01 -8.66
C ALA A 21 -9.77 17.29 -8.92
N GLN A 22 -11.03 17.17 -9.39
CA GLN A 22 -11.92 18.31 -9.63
C GLN A 22 -12.38 18.94 -8.30
N TRP A 23 -12.76 18.13 -7.31
CA TRP A 23 -13.30 18.62 -6.04
C TRP A 23 -12.21 18.97 -5.01
N GLU A 24 -10.97 18.50 -5.22
CA GLU A 24 -9.89 18.73 -4.28
C GLU A 24 -9.73 20.21 -3.94
N ASN A 25 -9.57 21.05 -4.95
CA ASN A 25 -9.33 22.48 -4.74
C ASN A 25 -10.47 23.15 -3.95
N GLU A 26 -11.72 22.82 -4.30
CA GLU A 26 -12.89 23.37 -3.63
C GLU A 26 -12.99 22.92 -2.17
N LEU A 27 -12.81 21.62 -1.92
CA LEU A 27 -12.90 21.05 -0.57
C LEU A 27 -11.72 21.45 0.32
N VAL A 28 -10.51 21.54 -0.24
CA VAL A 28 -9.33 22.03 0.48
C VAL A 28 -9.57 23.46 0.97
N GLU A 29 -10.12 24.35 0.13
CA GLU A 29 -10.44 25.73 0.54
C GLU A 29 -11.56 25.78 1.57
N VAL A 30 -12.58 24.93 1.46
CA VAL A 30 -13.66 24.82 2.47
C VAL A 30 -13.06 24.40 3.83
N PHE A 31 -12.25 23.34 3.87
CA PHE A 31 -11.64 22.89 5.12
C PHE A 31 -10.64 23.92 5.67
N ARG A 32 -9.88 24.60 4.80
CA ARG A 32 -8.97 25.68 5.21
C ARG A 32 -9.73 26.83 5.87
N SER A 33 -10.82 27.28 5.28
CA SER A 33 -11.65 28.37 5.80
C SER A 33 -12.27 28.04 7.16
N ARG A 34 -12.58 26.75 7.40
CA ARG A 34 -13.12 26.22 8.66
C ARG A 34 -12.04 25.90 9.69
N LYS A 35 -10.76 25.98 9.32
CA LYS A 35 -9.60 25.53 10.12
C LYS A 35 -9.61 24.03 10.41
N ASP A 36 -10.31 23.23 9.61
CA ASP A 36 -10.34 21.77 9.70
C ASP A 36 -9.13 21.17 8.98
N TYR A 37 -7.94 21.48 9.47
CA TYR A 37 -6.69 21.17 8.78
C TYR A 37 -6.45 19.67 8.58
N LYS A 38 -6.91 18.80 9.51
CA LYS A 38 -6.82 17.35 9.35
C LYS A 38 -7.50 16.91 8.05
N TYR A 39 -8.73 17.33 7.82
CA TYR A 39 -9.49 16.97 6.61
C TYR A 39 -8.93 17.62 5.35
N MET A 40 -8.38 18.84 5.47
CA MET A 40 -7.67 19.51 4.37
C MET A 40 -6.50 18.63 3.88
N PHE A 41 -5.64 18.15 4.77
CA PHE A 41 -4.50 17.30 4.41
C PHE A 41 -4.95 15.91 3.93
N LEU A 42 -6.02 15.34 4.48
CA LEU A 42 -6.57 14.07 3.99
C LEU A 42 -7.11 14.20 2.56
N MET A 43 -7.75 15.32 2.20
CA MET A 43 -8.18 15.58 0.81
C MET A 43 -7.00 15.69 -0.15
N GLN A 44 -5.96 16.40 0.24
CA GLN A 44 -4.73 16.49 -0.55
C GLN A 44 -4.07 15.11 -0.72
N GLN A 45 -4.04 14.28 0.32
CA GLN A 45 -3.52 12.91 0.25
C GLN A 45 -4.34 12.04 -0.70
N MET A 46 -5.67 12.18 -0.71
CA MET A 46 -6.52 11.47 -1.68
C MET A 46 -6.20 11.86 -3.13
N ALA A 47 -5.87 13.12 -3.40
CA ALA A 47 -5.46 13.55 -4.72
C ALA A 47 -4.07 13.02 -5.11
N VAL A 48 -3.13 12.92 -4.16
CA VAL A 48 -1.85 12.22 -4.37
C VAL A 48 -2.10 10.76 -4.71
N TYR A 49 -2.97 10.08 -3.97
CA TYR A 49 -3.34 8.69 -4.23
C TYR A 49 -3.97 8.50 -5.62
N ALA A 50 -4.82 9.45 -6.07
CA ALA A 50 -5.39 9.43 -7.40
C ALA A 50 -4.30 9.49 -8.49
N LEU A 51 -3.34 10.43 -8.37
CA LEU A 51 -2.20 10.54 -9.28
C LEU A 51 -1.35 9.26 -9.31
N VAL A 52 -1.08 8.69 -8.14
CA VAL A 52 -0.35 7.41 -8.02
C VAL A 52 -1.10 6.29 -8.75
N SER A 53 -2.42 6.20 -8.58
CA SER A 53 -3.26 5.16 -9.20
C SER A 53 -3.31 5.28 -10.72
N ASP A 54 -3.27 6.51 -11.25
CA ASP A 54 -3.19 6.79 -12.69
C ASP A 54 -1.76 6.67 -13.26
N GLY A 55 -0.77 6.43 -12.39
CA GLY A 55 0.63 6.26 -12.79
C GLY A 55 1.41 7.56 -12.95
N HIS A 56 0.85 8.69 -12.53
CA HIS A 56 1.48 10.02 -12.53
C HIS A 56 2.39 10.21 -11.30
N ILE A 57 3.38 9.32 -11.14
CA ILE A 57 4.20 9.21 -9.92
C ILE A 57 4.98 10.50 -9.61
N ASN A 58 5.52 11.19 -10.62
CA ASN A 58 6.28 12.43 -10.41
C ASN A 58 5.38 13.56 -9.90
N GLU A 59 4.21 13.74 -10.51
CA GLU A 59 3.23 14.74 -10.07
C GLU A 59 2.71 14.44 -8.65
N ALA A 60 2.53 13.15 -8.35
CA ALA A 60 2.16 12.69 -7.02
C ALA A 60 3.21 13.09 -5.97
N LEU A 61 4.51 12.85 -6.26
CA LEU A 61 5.60 13.20 -5.37
C LEU A 61 5.71 14.73 -5.19
N GLU A 62 5.63 15.50 -6.27
CA GLU A 62 5.65 16.96 -6.20
C GLU A 62 4.52 17.49 -5.31
N LYS A 63 3.30 16.97 -5.51
CA LYS A 63 2.14 17.35 -4.70
C LYS A 63 2.32 16.97 -3.23
N ALA A 64 2.81 15.78 -2.93
CA ALA A 64 3.07 15.32 -1.57
C ALA A 64 4.16 16.17 -0.87
N ASN A 65 5.21 16.58 -1.59
CA ASN A 65 6.22 17.51 -1.08
C ASN A 65 5.65 18.91 -0.79
N VAL A 66 4.76 19.41 -1.64
CA VAL A 66 4.03 20.67 -1.37
C VAL A 66 3.21 20.55 -0.09
N MET A 67 2.52 19.42 0.12
CA MET A 67 1.79 19.14 1.37
C MET A 67 2.74 19.16 2.59
N LEU A 68 3.88 18.49 2.49
CA LEU A 68 4.89 18.45 3.57
C LEU A 68 5.39 19.84 3.92
N LYS A 69 5.73 20.64 2.91
CA LYS A 69 6.16 22.03 3.09
C LYS A 69 5.08 22.87 3.78
N GLN A 70 3.82 22.76 3.34
CA GLN A 70 2.69 23.46 3.94
C GLN A 70 2.47 23.04 5.41
N ALA A 71 2.46 21.75 5.70
CA ALA A 71 2.28 21.22 7.06
C ALA A 71 3.42 21.66 8.00
N THR A 72 4.65 21.68 7.50
CA THR A 72 5.84 22.12 8.24
C THR A 72 5.77 23.62 8.56
N GLN A 73 5.37 24.46 7.60
CA GLN A 73 5.17 25.89 7.83
C GLN A 73 4.06 26.16 8.86
N MET A 74 3.01 25.35 8.86
CA MET A 74 1.93 25.41 9.83
C MET A 74 2.30 24.81 11.20
N LYS A 75 3.43 24.12 11.31
CA LYS A 75 3.85 23.33 12.49
C LYS A 75 2.76 22.35 12.94
N TYR A 76 2.12 21.70 11.98
CA TYR A 76 0.98 20.82 12.20
C TYR A 76 1.39 19.35 12.02
N ASP A 77 1.69 18.66 13.15
CA ASP A 77 2.25 17.31 13.15
C ASP A 77 1.36 16.26 12.44
N ILE A 78 0.03 16.35 12.55
CA ILE A 78 -0.87 15.46 11.80
C ILE A 78 -0.70 15.68 10.28
N GLY A 79 -0.63 16.92 9.83
CA GLY A 79 -0.40 17.25 8.42
C GLY A 79 0.95 16.76 7.92
N ILE A 80 2.00 16.88 8.75
CA ILE A 80 3.34 16.35 8.46
C ILE A 80 3.28 14.83 8.31
N ALA A 81 2.60 14.13 9.21
CA ALA A 81 2.44 12.68 9.15
C ALA A 81 1.67 12.24 7.90
N ILE A 82 0.57 12.91 7.55
CA ILE A 82 -0.20 12.61 6.33
C ILE A 82 0.65 12.84 5.07
N ALA A 83 1.48 13.88 5.05
CA ALA A 83 2.36 14.15 3.92
C ALA A 83 3.45 13.07 3.78
N HIS A 84 4.11 12.66 4.87
CA HIS A 84 5.06 11.53 4.84
C HIS A 84 4.39 10.23 4.42
N TYR A 85 3.17 9.95 4.89
CA TYR A 85 2.39 8.81 4.42
C TYR A 85 2.15 8.86 2.90
N ALA A 86 1.77 10.03 2.35
CA ALA A 86 1.55 10.21 0.92
C ALA A 86 2.85 10.05 0.08
N ILE A 87 3.98 10.52 0.60
CA ILE A 87 5.32 10.32 -0.01
C ILE A 87 5.66 8.81 0.01
N GLY A 88 5.45 8.14 1.14
CA GLY A 88 5.66 6.71 1.29
C GLY A 88 4.83 5.90 0.29
N ASP A 89 3.54 6.20 0.12
CA ASP A 89 2.67 5.57 -0.87
C ASP A 89 3.19 5.79 -2.30
N THR A 90 3.73 6.97 -2.59
CA THR A 90 4.30 7.29 -3.90
C THR A 90 5.55 6.46 -4.17
N TYR A 91 6.48 6.38 -3.20
CA TYR A 91 7.66 5.53 -3.30
C TYR A 91 7.32 4.05 -3.39
N LEU A 92 6.34 3.59 -2.61
CA LEU A 92 5.88 2.21 -2.65
C LEU A 92 5.38 1.82 -4.05
N ASN A 93 4.64 2.69 -4.71
CA ASN A 93 4.14 2.46 -6.07
C ASN A 93 5.23 2.61 -7.16
N ALA A 94 6.30 3.33 -6.86
CA ALA A 94 7.52 3.36 -7.68
C ALA A 94 8.44 2.13 -7.44
N ASN A 95 8.05 1.18 -6.58
CA ASN A 95 8.84 0.02 -6.15
C ASN A 95 10.14 0.41 -5.40
N MET A 96 10.16 1.59 -4.78
CA MET A 96 11.21 2.11 -3.90
C MET A 96 10.83 1.76 -2.44
N ASN A 97 10.96 0.46 -2.10
CA ASN A 97 10.38 -0.06 -0.86
C ASN A 97 11.10 0.42 0.40
N ASN A 98 12.41 0.64 0.35
CA ASN A 98 13.17 1.12 1.51
C ASN A 98 12.81 2.56 1.83
N GLU A 99 12.75 3.42 0.81
CA GLU A 99 12.36 4.82 0.93
C GLU A 99 10.90 4.94 1.43
N ALA A 100 10.02 4.06 0.95
CA ALA A 100 8.65 4.01 1.44
C ALA A 100 8.58 3.65 2.94
N ILE A 101 9.36 2.68 3.39
CA ILE A 101 9.43 2.29 4.81
C ILE A 101 9.92 3.47 5.65
N GLU A 102 10.99 4.17 5.23
CA GLU A 102 11.52 5.33 5.95
C GLU A 102 10.46 6.43 6.13
N GLU A 103 9.71 6.72 5.08
CA GLU A 103 8.64 7.72 5.12
C GLU A 103 7.48 7.30 6.03
N TYR A 104 7.08 6.02 6.01
CA TYR A 104 6.05 5.50 6.90
C TYR A 104 6.49 5.53 8.37
N GLU A 105 7.76 5.24 8.66
CA GLU A 105 8.31 5.33 10.01
C GLU A 105 8.31 6.78 10.54
N ILE A 106 8.65 7.75 9.69
CA ILE A 106 8.56 9.17 10.05
C ILE A 106 7.10 9.54 10.35
N ALA A 107 6.15 9.09 9.51
CA ALA A 107 4.73 9.32 9.75
C ALA A 107 4.28 8.74 11.10
N MET A 108 4.67 7.49 11.43
CA MET A 108 4.37 6.85 12.71
C MET A 108 4.96 7.62 13.89
N GLN A 109 6.23 8.06 13.80
CA GLN A 109 6.88 8.85 14.86
C GLN A 109 6.14 10.17 15.14
N LYS A 110 5.57 10.79 14.11
CA LYS A 110 4.77 12.00 14.27
C LYS A 110 3.42 11.70 14.91
N LEU A 111 2.74 10.64 14.47
CA LEU A 111 1.42 10.26 14.99
C LEU A 111 1.46 9.80 16.44
N HIS A 112 2.52 9.13 16.90
CA HIS A 112 2.67 8.71 18.29
C HIS A 112 2.67 9.88 19.29
N LYS A 113 2.93 11.11 18.83
CA LYS A 113 2.94 12.33 19.67
C LYS A 113 1.60 13.04 19.72
N VAL A 114 0.61 12.51 18.99
CA VAL A 114 -0.69 13.16 18.80
C VAL A 114 -1.78 12.26 19.36
N SER A 115 -2.64 12.82 20.23
CA SER A 115 -3.84 12.14 20.70
C SER A 115 -4.84 11.95 19.56
N ASP A 116 -5.69 10.92 19.66
CA ASP A 116 -6.75 10.61 18.68
C ASP A 116 -6.22 10.38 17.26
N SER A 117 -5.01 9.79 17.16
CA SER A 117 -4.35 9.51 15.88
C SER A 117 -4.40 8.04 15.46
N GLU A 118 -5.06 7.17 16.24
CA GLU A 118 -5.06 5.70 16.08
C GLU A 118 -5.50 5.28 14.67
N LYS A 119 -6.55 5.88 14.13
CA LYS A 119 -7.02 5.60 12.77
C LYS A 119 -5.99 5.97 11.69
N LEU A 120 -5.20 7.01 11.90
CA LEU A 120 -4.12 7.38 10.97
C LEU A 120 -2.92 6.45 11.13
N GLN A 121 -2.60 6.05 12.36
CA GLN A 121 -1.56 5.04 12.61
C GLN A 121 -1.93 3.72 11.94
N GLU A 122 -3.18 3.27 12.07
CA GLU A 122 -3.68 2.08 11.38
C GLU A 122 -3.49 2.16 9.86
N LYS A 123 -3.83 3.30 9.24
CA LYS A 123 -3.62 3.52 7.79
C LYS A 123 -2.15 3.36 7.38
N VAL A 124 -1.23 3.88 8.18
CA VAL A 124 0.21 3.73 7.93
C VAL A 124 0.64 2.27 8.09
N LEU A 125 0.20 1.60 9.16
CA LEU A 125 0.53 0.20 9.45
C LEU A 125 0.03 -0.76 8.36
N ILE A 126 -1.12 -0.49 7.75
CA ILE A 126 -1.66 -1.25 6.61
C ILE A 126 -0.69 -1.30 5.42
N GLN A 127 0.11 -0.28 5.20
CA GLN A 127 1.12 -0.26 4.14
C GLN A 127 2.50 -0.71 4.64
N LEU A 128 2.87 -0.33 5.84
CA LEU A 128 4.19 -0.59 6.42
C LEU A 128 4.41 -2.08 6.70
N ILE A 129 3.49 -2.75 7.42
CA ILE A 129 3.65 -4.16 7.82
C ILE A 129 3.87 -5.09 6.63
N PRO A 130 2.99 -5.12 5.60
CA PRO A 130 3.20 -6.01 4.46
C PRO A 130 4.44 -5.64 3.63
N THR A 131 4.89 -4.38 3.68
CA THR A 131 6.11 -3.96 3.01
C THR A 131 7.34 -4.49 3.75
N LEU A 132 7.38 -4.39 5.07
CA LEU A 132 8.44 -4.97 5.91
C LEU A 132 8.54 -6.50 5.73
N ILE A 133 7.41 -7.21 5.77
CA ILE A 133 7.37 -8.67 5.54
C ILE A 133 7.96 -9.01 4.17
N ARG A 134 7.56 -8.27 3.12
CA ARG A 134 8.05 -8.49 1.75
C ARG A 134 9.55 -8.24 1.61
N MET A 135 10.08 -7.29 2.37
CA MET A 135 11.52 -6.96 2.42
C MET A 135 12.32 -7.88 3.35
N GLY A 136 11.67 -8.82 4.05
CA GLY A 136 12.30 -9.74 4.99
C GLY A 136 12.69 -9.09 6.33
N ARG A 137 12.22 -7.87 6.62
CA ARG A 137 12.45 -7.16 7.90
C ARG A 137 11.48 -7.67 8.97
N MET A 138 11.63 -8.96 9.32
CA MET A 138 10.62 -9.70 10.08
C MET A 138 10.47 -9.21 11.52
N ASP A 139 11.56 -8.83 12.19
CA ASP A 139 11.51 -8.34 13.57
C ASP A 139 10.75 -7.01 13.68
N GLU A 140 10.97 -6.11 12.71
CA GLU A 140 10.28 -4.84 12.64
C GLU A 140 8.79 -5.04 12.28
N ALA A 141 8.51 -5.94 11.33
CA ALA A 141 7.12 -6.30 11.02
C ALA A 141 6.38 -6.84 12.25
N LYS A 142 7.05 -7.66 13.08
CA LYS A 142 6.45 -8.20 14.31
C LYS A 142 6.18 -7.10 15.34
N ALA A 143 7.10 -6.17 15.53
CA ALA A 143 6.90 -5.06 16.45
C ALA A 143 5.67 -4.21 16.06
N HIS A 144 5.48 -3.94 14.76
CA HIS A 144 4.31 -3.20 14.28
C HIS A 144 3.01 -4.02 14.32
N LEU A 145 3.09 -5.35 14.15
CA LEU A 145 1.94 -6.23 14.37
C LEU A 145 1.49 -6.20 15.83
N ASP A 146 2.44 -6.28 16.78
CA ASP A 146 2.13 -6.20 18.21
C ASP A 146 1.56 -4.83 18.59
N GLN A 147 2.02 -3.76 17.95
CA GLN A 147 1.44 -2.44 18.10
C GLN A 147 0.01 -2.40 17.57
N MET A 148 -0.25 -2.96 16.38
CA MET A 148 -1.58 -3.01 15.77
C MET A 148 -2.57 -3.79 16.65
N GLU A 149 -2.14 -4.92 17.24
CA GLU A 149 -2.93 -5.72 18.18
C GLU A 149 -3.36 -4.91 19.41
N GLN A 150 -2.47 -4.05 19.94
CA GLN A 150 -2.77 -3.21 21.12
C GLN A 150 -3.73 -2.05 20.81
N MET A 151 -3.82 -1.61 19.55
CA MET A 151 -4.68 -0.51 19.13
C MET A 151 -6.13 -0.95 18.87
N ASN A 152 -6.39 -2.27 18.88
CA ASN A 152 -7.62 -2.85 18.35
C ASN A 152 -8.80 -2.83 19.32
N ASP A 153 -9.54 -1.73 19.29
CA ASP A 153 -10.93 -1.67 19.83
C ASP A 153 -12.02 -1.91 18.77
N TYR A 154 -11.64 -1.95 17.48
CA TYR A 154 -12.59 -2.02 16.36
C TYR A 154 -12.54 -3.36 15.61
N GLN A 155 -13.71 -3.92 15.35
CA GLN A 155 -13.87 -5.21 14.64
C GLN A 155 -13.22 -5.22 13.24
N HIS A 156 -13.25 -4.10 12.52
CA HIS A 156 -12.61 -3.95 11.21
C HIS A 156 -11.09 -4.13 11.28
N SER A 157 -10.46 -3.54 12.28
CA SER A 157 -9.01 -3.63 12.48
C SER A 157 -8.56 -5.06 12.75
N ARG A 158 -9.36 -5.88 13.46
CA ARG A 158 -9.07 -7.30 13.71
C ARG A 158 -9.06 -8.14 12.42
N PHE A 159 -9.95 -7.86 11.48
CA PHE A 159 -9.93 -8.53 10.18
C PHE A 159 -8.60 -8.32 9.45
N ILE A 160 -8.15 -7.06 9.37
CA ILE A 160 -6.89 -6.70 8.71
C ILE A 160 -5.68 -7.25 9.47
N GLU A 161 -5.70 -7.16 10.79
CA GLU A 161 -4.67 -7.71 11.66
C GLU A 161 -4.48 -9.21 11.43
N ASN A 162 -5.56 -9.99 11.47
CA ASN A 162 -5.49 -11.44 11.23
C ASN A 162 -4.92 -11.78 9.85
N ILE A 163 -5.25 -10.99 8.82
CA ILE A 163 -4.64 -11.14 7.50
C ILE A 163 -3.12 -10.91 7.56
N PHE A 164 -2.65 -9.89 8.27
CA PHE A 164 -1.22 -9.60 8.36
C PHE A 164 -0.50 -10.58 9.28
N GLN A 165 -1.11 -11.07 10.36
CA GLN A 165 -0.60 -12.17 11.15
C GLN A 165 -0.45 -13.44 10.30
N ALA A 166 -1.48 -13.81 9.53
CA ALA A 166 -1.40 -14.94 8.60
C ALA A 166 -0.26 -14.76 7.57
N TYR A 167 -0.11 -13.54 7.01
CA TYR A 167 0.95 -13.23 6.05
C TYR A 167 2.35 -13.32 6.68
N TYR A 168 2.51 -12.82 7.89
CA TYR A 168 3.76 -12.92 8.67
C TYR A 168 4.15 -14.38 8.93
N TYR A 169 3.22 -15.19 9.46
CA TYR A 169 3.51 -16.58 9.76
C TYR A 169 3.68 -17.44 8.51
N LEU A 170 3.06 -17.05 7.40
CA LEU A 170 3.29 -17.67 6.10
C LEU A 170 4.76 -17.49 5.66
N HIS A 171 5.37 -16.33 5.91
CA HIS A 171 6.79 -16.08 5.62
C HIS A 171 7.72 -16.81 6.59
N ASN A 172 7.31 -16.97 7.83
CA ASN A 172 8.04 -17.76 8.84
C ASN A 172 7.81 -19.27 8.72
N ASN A 173 7.01 -19.71 7.76
CA ASN A 173 6.70 -21.14 7.54
C ASN A 173 6.02 -21.84 8.73
N ASP A 174 5.28 -21.11 9.57
CA ASP A 174 4.49 -21.63 10.69
C ASP A 174 3.05 -21.88 10.24
N MET A 175 2.82 -23.05 9.62
CA MET A 175 1.54 -23.36 8.98
C MET A 175 0.37 -23.53 9.97
N ASP A 176 0.62 -23.86 11.21
CA ASP A 176 -0.43 -23.96 12.23
C ASP A 176 -0.97 -22.58 12.60
N LYS A 177 -0.10 -21.61 12.76
CA LYS A 177 -0.52 -20.22 12.98
C LYS A 177 -1.15 -19.60 11.73
N VAL A 178 -0.63 -19.91 10.53
CA VAL A 178 -1.27 -19.46 9.29
C VAL A 178 -2.72 -19.91 9.25
N ARG A 179 -2.98 -21.20 9.51
CA ARG A 179 -4.35 -21.74 9.54
C ARG A 179 -5.23 -21.03 10.56
N LYS A 180 -4.73 -20.86 11.79
CA LYS A 180 -5.44 -20.16 12.86
C LYS A 180 -5.89 -18.77 12.40
N TYR A 181 -4.96 -17.95 11.91
CA TYR A 181 -5.25 -16.56 11.54
C TYR A 181 -6.08 -16.44 10.26
N ILE A 182 -6.01 -17.40 9.33
CA ILE A 182 -6.95 -17.48 8.20
C ILE A 182 -8.38 -17.69 8.71
N GLN A 183 -8.60 -18.65 9.63
CA GLN A 183 -9.91 -18.93 10.19
C GLN A 183 -10.47 -17.72 10.95
N GLU A 184 -9.68 -17.09 11.78
CA GLU A 184 -10.08 -15.87 12.48
C GLU A 184 -10.39 -14.71 11.52
N ALA A 185 -9.67 -14.57 10.41
CA ALA A 185 -9.97 -13.57 9.38
C ALA A 185 -11.29 -13.90 8.65
N GLU A 186 -11.57 -15.19 8.36
CA GLU A 186 -12.81 -15.63 7.71
C GLU A 186 -14.05 -15.34 8.55
N GLU A 187 -13.97 -15.47 9.89
CA GLU A 187 -15.07 -15.15 10.80
C GLU A 187 -15.48 -13.66 10.70
N TRP A 188 -14.54 -12.78 10.43
CA TRP A 188 -14.81 -11.34 10.26
C TRP A 188 -15.20 -10.95 8.84
N TYR A 189 -14.88 -11.78 7.85
CA TYR A 189 -15.10 -11.47 6.44
C TYR A 189 -16.58 -11.25 6.09
N GLU A 190 -17.49 -11.99 6.70
CA GLU A 190 -18.94 -11.87 6.46
C GLU A 190 -19.47 -10.49 6.88
N TYR A 191 -18.83 -9.87 7.86
CA TYR A 191 -19.21 -8.55 8.36
C TYR A 191 -18.57 -7.40 7.56
N TYR A 192 -17.41 -7.66 6.92
CA TYR A 192 -16.60 -6.65 6.25
C TYR A 192 -16.05 -7.13 4.89
N PRO A 193 -16.90 -7.32 3.87
CA PRO A 193 -16.48 -7.84 2.57
C PRO A 193 -15.74 -6.78 1.74
N PHE A 194 -14.61 -6.25 2.23
CA PHE A 194 -13.80 -5.31 1.49
C PHE A 194 -12.98 -6.03 0.42
N TYR A 195 -13.25 -5.74 -0.84
CA TYR A 195 -12.64 -6.39 -2.00
C TYR A 195 -11.11 -6.45 -1.98
N PHE A 196 -10.45 -5.37 -1.54
CA PHE A 196 -8.98 -5.31 -1.52
C PHE A 196 -8.39 -6.29 -0.48
N HIS A 197 -8.86 -6.25 0.75
CA HIS A 197 -8.35 -7.13 1.82
C HIS A 197 -8.75 -8.58 1.59
N SER A 198 -9.93 -8.84 0.98
CA SER A 198 -10.34 -10.18 0.59
C SER A 198 -9.41 -10.79 -0.46
N SER A 199 -8.86 -9.99 -1.37
CA SER A 199 -7.87 -10.48 -2.34
C SER A 199 -6.55 -10.86 -1.68
N ILE A 200 -6.13 -10.15 -0.62
CA ILE A 200 -4.94 -10.51 0.15
C ILE A 200 -5.18 -11.82 0.92
N LEU A 201 -6.32 -11.93 1.60
CA LEU A 201 -6.68 -13.16 2.31
C LEU A 201 -6.71 -14.37 1.35
N LYS A 202 -7.37 -14.24 0.21
CA LYS A 202 -7.42 -15.30 -0.80
C LYS A 202 -6.03 -15.68 -1.33
N TYR A 203 -5.13 -14.71 -1.51
CA TYR A 203 -3.74 -14.99 -1.87
C TYR A 203 -3.01 -15.79 -0.79
N ILE A 204 -3.20 -15.43 0.49
CA ILE A 204 -2.60 -16.16 1.63
C ILE A 204 -3.16 -17.59 1.71
N GLN A 205 -4.48 -17.77 1.52
CA GLN A 205 -5.12 -19.07 1.47
C GLN A 205 -4.55 -19.95 0.34
N ALA A 206 -4.32 -19.37 -0.85
CA ALA A 206 -3.72 -20.09 -1.97
C ALA A 206 -2.28 -20.51 -1.69
N GLU A 207 -1.47 -19.63 -1.12
CA GLU A 207 -0.09 -19.95 -0.72
C GLU A 207 -0.04 -20.98 0.41
N TYR A 208 -0.98 -20.92 1.36
CA TYR A 208 -1.13 -21.91 2.41
C TYR A 208 -1.48 -23.28 1.83
N ALA A 209 -2.54 -23.37 1.00
CA ALA A 209 -2.95 -24.60 0.34
C ALA A 209 -1.79 -25.25 -0.43
N LYS A 210 -1.05 -24.45 -1.22
CA LYS A 210 0.15 -24.91 -1.92
C LYS A 210 1.20 -25.51 -0.98
N ARG A 211 1.45 -24.88 0.19
CA ARG A 211 2.47 -25.35 1.14
C ARG A 211 2.08 -26.62 1.89
N ILE A 212 0.79 -26.82 2.15
CA ILE A 212 0.29 -28.06 2.75
C ILE A 212 0.09 -29.18 1.73
N GLY A 213 0.30 -28.92 0.42
CA GLY A 213 0.19 -29.89 -0.65
C GLY A 213 -1.21 -30.04 -1.24
N ASP A 214 -2.15 -29.18 -0.89
CA ASP A 214 -3.48 -29.13 -1.53
C ASP A 214 -3.38 -28.31 -2.83
N ASP A 215 -2.78 -28.93 -3.84
CA ASP A 215 -2.52 -28.30 -5.13
C ASP A 215 -3.80 -27.90 -5.87
N GLU A 216 -4.90 -28.68 -5.71
CA GLU A 216 -6.18 -28.39 -6.37
C GLU A 216 -6.83 -27.13 -5.80
N LEU A 217 -6.89 -27.03 -4.49
CA LEU A 217 -7.40 -25.82 -3.82
C LEU A 217 -6.53 -24.60 -4.16
N ALA A 218 -5.21 -24.75 -4.15
CA ALA A 218 -4.31 -23.67 -4.52
C ALA A 218 -4.56 -23.17 -5.95
N ILE A 219 -4.69 -24.06 -6.93
CA ILE A 219 -5.00 -23.72 -8.33
C ILE A 219 -6.36 -23.01 -8.43
N LYS A 220 -7.39 -23.52 -7.75
CA LYS A 220 -8.72 -22.89 -7.71
C LYS A 220 -8.63 -21.46 -7.20
N LEU A 221 -8.01 -21.26 -6.04
CA LEU A 221 -7.89 -19.94 -5.41
C LEU A 221 -7.06 -18.94 -6.25
N TYR A 222 -5.96 -19.38 -6.87
CA TYR A 222 -5.19 -18.54 -7.77
C TYR A 222 -5.99 -18.12 -9.01
N ASN A 223 -6.82 -19.01 -9.58
CA ASN A 223 -7.65 -18.68 -10.73
C ASN A 223 -8.81 -17.72 -10.37
N GLU A 224 -9.30 -17.77 -9.14
CA GLU A 224 -10.33 -16.84 -8.65
C GLU A 224 -9.77 -15.43 -8.31
N LEU A 225 -8.45 -15.31 -8.17
CA LEU A 225 -7.82 -14.03 -7.87
C LEU A 225 -7.83 -13.12 -9.11
N THR A 226 -8.80 -12.24 -9.15
CA THR A 226 -8.79 -11.09 -10.08
C THR A 226 -7.93 -9.99 -9.48
N ILE A 227 -6.75 -9.77 -10.05
CA ILE A 227 -5.84 -8.72 -9.61
C ILE A 227 -5.93 -7.54 -10.57
N ASN A 228 -6.36 -6.41 -10.05
CA ASN A 228 -6.24 -5.17 -10.78
C ASN A 228 -4.79 -4.69 -10.75
N THR A 229 -4.15 -4.68 -11.91
CA THR A 229 -2.70 -4.54 -12.08
C THR A 229 -2.22 -3.09 -12.22
N SER A 230 -3.00 -2.11 -11.79
CA SER A 230 -2.67 -0.69 -11.97
C SER A 230 -1.44 -0.21 -11.20
N SER A 231 -1.08 -0.85 -10.08
CA SER A 231 0.11 -0.48 -9.29
C SER A 231 1.25 -1.50 -9.38
N ALA A 232 2.51 -1.03 -9.30
CA ALA A 232 3.70 -1.87 -9.38
C ALA A 232 3.75 -2.96 -8.30
N ASN A 233 3.25 -2.67 -7.10
CA ASN A 233 3.22 -3.64 -5.99
C ASN A 233 2.18 -4.74 -6.19
N VAL A 234 1.00 -4.39 -6.65
CA VAL A 234 -0.05 -5.35 -7.03
C VAL A 234 0.47 -6.24 -8.15
N TYR A 235 1.25 -5.66 -9.05
CA TYR A 235 1.81 -6.37 -10.17
C TYR A 235 2.88 -7.40 -9.76
N ASN A 236 3.79 -7.08 -8.85
CA ASN A 236 4.78 -8.03 -8.33
C ASN A 236 4.09 -9.22 -7.66
N ARG A 237 2.98 -8.99 -6.97
CA ARG A 237 2.15 -10.06 -6.38
C ARG A 237 1.52 -10.91 -7.48
N TYR A 238 0.99 -10.28 -8.52
CA TYR A 238 0.45 -10.97 -9.69
C TYR A 238 1.47 -11.90 -10.36
N LEU A 239 2.71 -11.42 -10.60
CA LEU A 239 3.76 -12.25 -11.16
C LEU A 239 4.13 -13.44 -10.27
N LYS A 240 4.23 -13.23 -8.96
CA LYS A 240 4.47 -14.33 -7.99
C LYS A 240 3.36 -15.37 -8.04
N MET A 241 2.11 -14.93 -8.02
CA MET A 241 0.93 -15.78 -8.12
C MET A 241 0.92 -16.59 -9.43
N LYS A 242 1.10 -15.93 -10.57
CA LYS A 242 1.17 -16.60 -11.88
C LYS A 242 2.30 -17.61 -11.96
N ASN A 243 3.46 -17.30 -11.39
CA ASN A 243 4.57 -18.23 -11.33
C ASN A 243 4.25 -19.45 -10.45
N SER A 244 3.62 -19.25 -9.28
CA SER A 244 3.14 -20.35 -8.44
C SER A 244 2.13 -21.24 -9.17
N LEU A 245 1.19 -20.64 -9.89
CA LEU A 245 0.19 -21.38 -10.68
C LEU A 245 0.84 -22.18 -11.82
N ALA A 246 1.80 -21.59 -12.55
CA ALA A 246 2.53 -22.30 -13.60
C ALA A 246 3.33 -23.50 -13.04
N GLN A 247 3.95 -23.35 -11.88
CA GLN A 247 4.65 -24.45 -11.20
C GLN A 247 3.69 -25.57 -10.80
N LEU A 248 2.48 -25.25 -10.29
CA LEU A 248 1.46 -26.24 -9.95
C LEU A 248 0.98 -27.00 -11.18
N TYR A 249 0.71 -26.32 -12.30
CA TYR A 249 0.36 -27.00 -13.56
C TYR A 249 1.48 -27.88 -14.09
N THR A 250 2.73 -27.46 -13.94
CA THR A 250 3.89 -28.30 -14.30
C THR A 250 3.96 -29.55 -13.44
N LYS A 251 3.75 -29.43 -12.13
CA LYS A 251 3.71 -30.57 -11.17
C LYS A 251 2.59 -31.55 -11.51
N GLN A 252 1.42 -31.03 -11.94
CA GLN A 252 0.28 -31.85 -12.37
C GLN A 252 0.39 -32.41 -13.80
N ASN A 253 1.56 -32.31 -14.45
CA ASN A 253 1.76 -32.73 -15.84
C ASN A 253 0.79 -32.07 -16.85
N ARG A 254 0.55 -30.76 -16.67
CA ARG A 254 -0.27 -29.90 -17.52
C ARG A 254 0.60 -28.83 -18.22
N PRO A 255 1.50 -29.26 -19.14
CA PRO A 255 2.53 -28.36 -19.68
C PRO A 255 1.97 -27.27 -20.58
N ARG A 256 0.82 -27.49 -21.23
CA ARG A 256 0.20 -26.47 -22.10
C ARG A 256 -0.26 -25.26 -21.31
N GLU A 257 -0.92 -25.48 -20.18
CA GLU A 257 -1.39 -24.42 -19.30
C GLU A 257 -0.19 -23.70 -18.62
N ALA A 258 0.81 -24.45 -18.20
CA ALA A 258 2.02 -23.88 -17.65
C ALA A 258 2.74 -22.98 -18.66
N CYS A 259 2.93 -23.42 -19.93
CA CYS A 259 3.54 -22.63 -20.98
C CYS A 259 2.80 -21.33 -21.29
N ALA A 260 1.46 -21.40 -21.36
CA ALA A 260 0.65 -20.20 -21.60
C ALA A 260 0.88 -19.14 -20.50
N ILE A 261 0.90 -19.58 -19.22
CA ILE A 261 1.16 -18.67 -18.09
C ILE A 261 2.58 -18.12 -18.11
N PHE A 262 3.61 -18.93 -18.43
CA PHE A 262 4.99 -18.43 -18.54
C PHE A 262 5.16 -17.42 -19.67
N GLN A 263 4.43 -17.56 -20.79
CA GLN A 263 4.41 -16.55 -21.85
C GLN A 263 3.80 -15.24 -21.35
N ASP A 264 2.66 -15.30 -20.66
CA ASP A 264 2.02 -14.13 -20.05
C ASP A 264 2.98 -13.42 -19.07
N ILE A 265 3.69 -14.20 -18.21
CA ILE A 265 4.67 -13.67 -17.25
C ILE A 265 5.79 -12.91 -17.97
N ASN A 266 6.33 -13.46 -19.07
CA ASN A 266 7.42 -12.83 -19.79
C ASN A 266 6.99 -11.51 -20.42
N ILE A 267 5.86 -11.50 -21.15
CA ILE A 267 5.30 -10.29 -21.75
C ILE A 267 5.08 -9.21 -20.69
N ALA A 268 4.50 -9.63 -19.61
CA ALA A 268 4.18 -8.77 -18.49
C ALA A 268 5.44 -8.21 -17.82
N ARG A 269 6.46 -9.04 -17.56
CA ARG A 269 7.73 -8.63 -16.93
C ARG A 269 8.47 -7.59 -17.76
N ASP A 270 8.51 -7.76 -19.09
CA ASP A 270 9.18 -6.82 -19.97
C ASP A 270 8.50 -5.43 -19.93
N SER A 271 7.18 -5.42 -19.97
CA SER A 271 6.40 -4.18 -19.90
C SER A 271 6.62 -3.42 -18.58
N ILE A 272 6.75 -4.15 -17.44
CA ILE A 272 6.91 -3.54 -16.14
C ILE A 272 8.32 -3.07 -15.91
N ASN A 273 9.30 -3.89 -16.27
CA ASN A 273 10.69 -3.50 -16.10
C ASN A 273 10.94 -2.19 -16.84
N ALA A 274 10.43 -2.05 -18.07
CA ALA A 274 10.51 -0.80 -18.81
C ALA A 274 9.83 0.36 -18.09
N ARG A 275 8.62 0.15 -17.55
CA ARG A 275 7.85 1.18 -16.83
C ARG A 275 8.51 1.55 -15.49
N ASN A 276 8.91 0.57 -14.69
CA ASN A 276 9.55 0.80 -13.39
C ASN A 276 10.88 1.54 -13.55
N TYR A 277 11.70 1.14 -14.54
CA TYR A 277 12.98 1.80 -14.83
C TYR A 277 12.79 3.27 -15.20
N SER A 278 11.85 3.56 -16.10
CA SER A 278 11.52 4.94 -16.48
C SER A 278 11.01 5.75 -15.29
N THR A 279 10.10 5.17 -14.49
CA THR A 279 9.54 5.83 -13.31
C THR A 279 10.62 6.14 -12.26
N GLN A 280 11.47 5.16 -11.94
CA GLN A 280 12.56 5.34 -10.96
C GLN A 280 13.58 6.39 -11.41
N ILE A 281 13.99 6.37 -12.70
CA ILE A 281 14.90 7.38 -13.24
C ILE A 281 14.29 8.78 -13.16
N ASN A 282 13.03 8.93 -13.53
CA ASN A 282 12.37 10.22 -13.47
C ASN A 282 12.23 10.72 -12.02
N LEU A 283 11.88 9.81 -11.10
CA LEU A 283 11.77 10.12 -9.69
C LEU A 283 13.12 10.58 -9.10
N LEU A 284 14.20 9.85 -9.38
CA LEU A 284 15.56 10.25 -8.96
C LEU A 284 15.97 11.61 -9.52
N ARG A 285 15.61 11.91 -10.77
CA ARG A 285 15.83 13.24 -11.36
C ARG A 285 15.06 14.32 -10.61
N THR A 286 13.80 14.07 -10.25
CA THR A 286 12.96 15.02 -9.51
C THR A 286 13.55 15.28 -8.11
N ILE A 287 13.95 14.23 -7.39
CA ILE A 287 14.61 14.35 -6.08
C ILE A 287 15.90 15.19 -6.21
N TYR A 288 16.76 14.85 -7.17
CA TYR A 288 18.01 15.60 -7.39
C TYR A 288 17.78 17.07 -7.72
N GLN A 289 16.75 17.39 -8.49
CA GLN A 289 16.39 18.78 -8.81
C GLN A 289 15.88 19.55 -7.58
N VAL A 290 15.09 18.91 -6.73
CA VAL A 290 14.60 19.49 -5.47
C VAL A 290 15.77 19.77 -4.53
N ASP A 291 16.65 18.80 -4.30
CA ASP A 291 17.83 18.95 -3.45
C ASP A 291 18.72 20.08 -3.93
N ARG A 292 18.95 20.18 -5.24
CA ARG A 292 19.75 21.26 -5.84
C ARG A 292 19.13 22.64 -5.62
N LEU A 293 17.81 22.77 -5.81
CA LEU A 293 17.10 24.03 -5.58
C LEU A 293 17.12 24.42 -4.09
N GLU A 294 17.05 23.46 -3.18
CA GLU A 294 17.18 23.74 -1.74
C GLU A 294 18.58 24.20 -1.36
N MET A 295 19.62 23.57 -1.90
CA MET A 295 21.00 23.99 -1.70
C MET A 295 21.28 25.42 -2.25
N ASP A 296 20.76 25.71 -3.45
CA ASP A 296 20.89 27.05 -4.06
C ASP A 296 20.15 28.10 -3.21
N ASN A 297 18.95 27.84 -2.74
CA ASN A 297 18.18 28.71 -1.86
C ASN A 297 18.85 28.92 -0.49
N GLN A 298 19.50 27.91 0.09
CA GLN A 298 20.25 28.05 1.34
C GLN A 298 21.50 28.89 1.14
N SER A 299 22.18 28.76 0.01
CA SER A 299 23.36 29.54 -0.32
C SER A 299 23.03 31.00 -0.56
N GLU A 300 21.89 31.33 -1.13
CA GLU A 300 21.41 32.72 -1.31
C GLU A 300 20.97 33.36 0.02
N ARG A 301 20.41 32.59 0.95
CA ARG A 301 20.03 33.12 2.29
C ARG A 301 21.21 33.32 3.24
N SER A 302 22.34 32.72 2.93
CA SER A 302 23.58 32.86 3.71
C SER A 302 24.55 33.92 3.15
N ARG A 303 24.22 34.58 2.06
CA ARG A 303 24.87 35.76 1.49
C ARG A 303 24.13 37.02 1.91
#